data_20bc7e858810e93f84e2328b8c5d81fe
#
_entry.id   20bc7e858810e93f84e2328b8c5d81fe
#
_cell.length_a   1.000
_cell.length_b   1.000
_cell.length_c   1.000
_cell.angle_alpha   90.00
_cell.angle_beta   90.00
_cell.angle_gamma   90.00
#
_symmetry.space_group_name_H-M   'P 1'
#
loop_
_entity.id
_entity.type
_entity.pdbx_description
1 polymer ?
#
loop_
_entity_poly.entity_id
_entity_poly.type
_entity_poly.pdbx_seq_one_letter_code
_entity_poly.pdbx_strand_id
1 'polypeptide(L)'
;MPFNADQHISKTPGFPKEGITFYDISPILEDRAVVRQAMAALADLTRPMQPDIIAGIDARGFLFALPLALELDCGMVMVRKAGKLPGDLLEQSYALEYGEARLSLQASRQLRDRRVVLCDDLLATGGTLEAAAQLVERSGGTLVGAVCIIELTGLKGRERIACPVEALQHYEF
;
A
#
# COMPACT_ATOMS: atom_id res chain seq x y z
N MET A 1 -15.15 9.85 17.68
CA MET A 1 -15.78 9.00 16.67
C MET A 1 -14.69 8.37 15.84
N PRO A 2 -14.82 7.14 15.35
CA PRO A 2 -13.85 6.56 14.43
C PRO A 2 -13.73 7.42 13.17
N PHE A 3 -12.54 7.48 12.59
CA PHE A 3 -12.29 8.21 11.35
C PHE A 3 -13.12 7.60 10.21
N ASN A 4 -13.85 8.45 9.48
CA ASN A 4 -14.65 8.04 8.33
C ASN A 4 -13.96 8.53 7.04
N ALA A 5 -13.18 7.66 6.40
CA ALA A 5 -12.44 8.00 5.20
C ALA A 5 -13.35 8.35 4.01
N ASP A 6 -14.54 7.75 3.91
CA ASP A 6 -15.47 7.98 2.79
C ASP A 6 -15.88 9.47 2.62
N GLN A 7 -15.93 10.22 3.72
CA GLN A 7 -16.24 11.66 3.68
C GLN A 7 -15.14 12.51 3.02
N HIS A 8 -13.93 11.94 2.87
CA HIS A 8 -12.74 12.62 2.36
C HIS A 8 -12.18 11.95 1.10
N ILE A 9 -12.97 11.11 0.44
CA ILE A 9 -12.62 10.45 -0.83
C ILE A 9 -13.57 10.97 -1.89
N SER A 10 -13.03 11.64 -2.91
CA SER A 10 -13.82 12.06 -4.06
C SER A 10 -14.03 10.91 -5.02
N LYS A 11 -15.22 10.82 -5.59
CA LYS A 11 -15.62 9.75 -6.52
C LYS A 11 -15.94 10.35 -7.89
N THR A 12 -15.20 9.93 -8.93
CA THR A 12 -15.40 10.36 -10.30
C THR A 12 -15.82 9.16 -11.15
N PRO A 13 -17.11 9.00 -11.46
CA PRO A 13 -17.58 7.94 -12.36
C PRO A 13 -17.06 8.15 -13.79
N GLY A 14 -16.81 7.04 -14.51
CA GLY A 14 -16.43 7.07 -15.93
C GLY A 14 -14.96 7.45 -16.18
N PHE A 15 -14.08 7.45 -15.18
CA PHE A 15 -12.66 7.73 -15.34
C PHE A 15 -11.81 6.53 -14.88
N PRO A 16 -10.74 6.13 -15.63
CA PRO A 16 -10.26 6.68 -16.92
C PRO A 16 -11.11 6.25 -18.11
N LYS A 17 -12.05 5.33 -17.94
CA LYS A 17 -12.97 4.86 -18.98
C LYS A 17 -14.36 4.57 -18.39
N GLU A 18 -15.38 4.52 -19.25
CA GLU A 18 -16.75 4.20 -18.85
C GLU A 18 -16.82 2.87 -18.06
N GLY A 19 -17.65 2.83 -17.02
CA GLY A 19 -17.80 1.68 -16.12
C GLY A 19 -16.80 1.64 -14.96
N ILE A 20 -15.79 2.52 -14.93
CA ILE A 20 -14.84 2.63 -13.81
C ILE A 20 -15.17 3.87 -12.97
N THR A 21 -15.10 3.75 -11.66
CA THR A 21 -15.12 4.88 -10.73
C THR A 21 -13.71 5.12 -10.21
N PHE A 22 -13.21 6.33 -10.38
CA PHE A 22 -11.94 6.76 -9.81
C PHE A 22 -12.17 7.28 -8.39
N TYR A 23 -11.43 6.74 -7.44
CA TYR A 23 -11.44 7.16 -6.04
C TYR A 23 -10.22 8.03 -5.77
N ASP A 24 -10.45 9.32 -5.53
CA ASP A 24 -9.40 10.30 -5.30
C ASP A 24 -9.19 10.56 -3.81
N ILE A 25 -7.98 10.27 -3.35
CA ILE A 25 -7.54 10.47 -1.96
C ILE A 25 -6.97 11.87 -1.70
N SER A 26 -6.89 12.74 -2.71
CA SER A 26 -6.30 14.08 -2.57
C SER A 26 -6.95 14.90 -1.46
N PRO A 27 -8.28 14.86 -1.27
CA PRO A 27 -8.91 15.62 -0.18
C PRO A 27 -8.45 15.19 1.23
N ILE A 28 -7.99 13.93 1.41
CA ILE A 28 -7.39 13.49 2.67
C ILE A 28 -6.09 14.25 2.93
N LEU A 29 -5.32 14.51 1.88
CA LEU A 29 -3.98 15.10 1.96
C LEU A 29 -4.00 16.63 2.08
N GLU A 30 -5.08 17.28 1.62
CA GLU A 30 -5.22 18.74 1.60
C GLU A 30 -5.46 19.35 2.99
N ASP A 31 -6.09 18.60 3.89
CA ASP A 31 -6.41 19.07 5.25
C ASP A 31 -5.51 18.37 6.29
N ARG A 32 -4.73 19.17 7.02
CA ARG A 32 -3.81 18.67 8.05
C ARG A 32 -4.51 17.89 9.18
N ALA A 33 -5.75 18.24 9.51
CA ALA A 33 -6.49 17.56 10.56
C ALA A 33 -7.00 16.21 10.06
N VAL A 34 -7.44 16.16 8.80
CA VAL A 34 -7.90 14.94 8.14
C VAL A 34 -6.75 13.96 7.94
N VAL A 35 -5.59 14.40 7.44
CA VAL A 35 -4.44 13.51 7.25
C VAL A 35 -3.94 12.95 8.59
N ARG A 36 -3.94 13.74 9.66
CA ARG A 36 -3.57 13.25 10.99
C ARG A 36 -4.53 12.17 11.50
N GLN A 37 -5.84 12.37 11.33
CA GLN A 37 -6.84 11.39 11.73
C GLN A 37 -6.73 10.12 10.89
N ALA A 38 -6.52 10.25 9.58
CA ALA A 38 -6.30 9.11 8.69
C ALA A 38 -5.05 8.31 9.10
N MET A 39 -3.94 8.98 9.41
CA MET A 39 -2.71 8.32 9.84
C MET A 39 -2.86 7.64 11.21
N ALA A 40 -3.51 8.27 12.17
CA ALA A 40 -3.81 7.65 13.46
C ALA A 40 -4.67 6.39 13.29
N ALA A 41 -5.73 6.47 12.49
CA ALA A 41 -6.59 5.33 12.21
C ALA A 41 -5.85 4.19 11.48
N LEU A 42 -4.99 4.53 10.49
CA LEU A 42 -4.17 3.54 9.79
C LEU A 42 -3.14 2.89 10.73
N ALA A 43 -2.55 3.67 11.64
CA ALA A 43 -1.63 3.18 12.65
C ALA A 43 -2.32 2.22 13.63
N ASP A 44 -3.55 2.51 14.04
CA ASP A 44 -4.31 1.62 14.92
C ASP A 44 -4.59 0.26 14.26
N LEU A 45 -4.89 0.23 12.96
CA LEU A 45 -5.03 -1.01 12.19
C LEU A 45 -3.70 -1.76 12.02
N THR A 46 -2.59 -1.03 11.93
CA THR A 46 -1.26 -1.60 11.66
C THR A 46 -0.55 -2.08 12.93
N ARG A 47 -0.78 -1.42 14.05
CA ARG A 47 -0.09 -1.67 15.33
C ARG A 47 -0.13 -3.13 15.80
N PRO A 48 -1.25 -3.87 15.67
CA PRO A 48 -1.29 -5.30 16.04
C PRO A 48 -0.35 -6.19 15.22
N MET A 49 0.04 -5.73 14.02
CA MET A 49 0.98 -6.46 13.15
C MET A 49 2.43 -6.33 13.61
N GLN A 50 2.75 -5.39 14.51
CA GLN A 50 4.08 -5.13 15.08
C GLN A 50 5.18 -5.04 14.01
N PRO A 51 5.09 -4.08 13.06
CA PRO A 51 6.09 -3.95 12.01
C PRO A 51 7.42 -3.40 12.54
N ASP A 52 8.53 -3.89 11.99
CA ASP A 52 9.85 -3.25 12.09
C ASP A 52 10.08 -2.26 10.93
N ILE A 53 9.39 -2.52 9.80
CA ILE A 53 9.55 -1.77 8.55
C ILE A 53 8.18 -1.64 7.86
N ILE A 54 7.90 -0.44 7.36
CA ILE A 54 6.81 -0.20 6.41
C ILE A 54 7.39 -0.18 5.00
N ALA A 55 6.92 -1.04 4.12
CA ALA A 55 7.30 -1.04 2.70
C ALA A 55 6.24 -0.26 1.89
N GLY A 56 6.55 0.97 1.56
CA GLY A 56 5.68 1.83 0.76
C GLY A 56 5.80 1.54 -0.74
N ILE A 57 4.68 1.52 -1.44
CA ILE A 57 4.61 1.19 -2.87
C ILE A 57 4.48 2.47 -3.71
N ASP A 58 5.29 2.54 -4.78
CA ASP A 58 5.34 3.65 -5.76
C ASP A 58 3.99 3.81 -6.49
N ALA A 59 3.37 4.98 -6.45
CA ALA A 59 3.89 6.24 -5.91
C ALA A 59 3.09 6.74 -4.70
N ARG A 60 1.77 6.58 -4.73
CA ARG A 60 0.87 7.15 -3.72
C ARG A 60 0.99 6.46 -2.36
N GLY A 61 1.41 5.19 -2.34
CA GLY A 61 1.72 4.47 -1.10
C GLY A 61 2.78 5.16 -0.25
N PHE A 62 3.73 5.89 -0.86
CA PHE A 62 4.75 6.64 -0.11
C PHE A 62 4.18 7.75 0.75
N LEU A 63 3.08 8.37 0.31
CA LEU A 63 2.43 9.47 1.03
C LEU A 63 1.92 9.04 2.41
N PHE A 64 1.59 7.77 2.55
CA PHE A 64 1.08 7.18 3.79
C PHE A 64 2.14 6.35 4.52
N ALA A 65 3.04 5.68 3.80
CA ALA A 65 4.04 4.80 4.38
C ALA A 65 5.03 5.51 5.31
N LEU A 66 5.54 6.68 4.92
CA LEU A 66 6.48 7.41 5.76
C LEU A 66 5.83 7.97 7.04
N PRO A 67 4.68 8.68 6.98
CA PRO A 67 4.02 9.13 8.20
C PRO A 67 3.54 7.96 9.07
N LEU A 68 3.12 6.83 8.49
CA LEU A 68 2.77 5.63 9.23
C LEU A 68 3.97 5.04 9.98
N ALA A 69 5.14 4.97 9.33
CA ALA A 69 6.36 4.48 9.95
C ALA A 69 6.78 5.37 11.14
N LEU A 70 6.66 6.70 11.00
CA LEU A 70 6.92 7.64 12.09
C LEU A 70 5.94 7.47 13.26
N GLU A 71 4.66 7.27 12.98
CA GLU A 71 3.62 7.05 13.99
C GLU A 71 3.81 5.73 14.75
N LEU A 72 4.42 4.72 14.11
CA LEU A 72 4.69 3.40 14.67
C LEU A 72 6.11 3.23 15.22
N ASP A 73 6.95 4.29 15.17
CA ASP A 73 8.35 4.28 15.58
C ASP A 73 9.16 3.17 14.89
N CYS A 74 8.99 3.00 13.57
CA CYS A 74 9.69 2.01 12.77
C CYS A 74 10.29 2.62 11.49
N GLY A 75 11.05 1.81 10.73
CA GLY A 75 11.67 2.24 9.49
C GLY A 75 10.72 2.15 8.28
N MET A 76 11.17 2.72 7.13
CA MET A 76 10.45 2.63 5.86
C MET A 76 11.41 2.27 4.75
N VAL A 77 10.96 1.41 3.82
CA VAL A 77 11.64 1.13 2.55
C VAL A 77 10.71 1.43 1.38
N MET A 78 11.31 1.77 0.24
CA MET A 78 10.56 2.05 -0.98
C MET A 78 10.57 0.84 -1.90
N VAL A 79 9.38 0.36 -2.27
CA VAL A 79 9.16 -0.57 -3.39
C VAL A 79 8.77 0.28 -4.59
N ARG A 80 9.59 0.29 -5.65
CA ARG A 80 9.44 1.22 -6.74
C ARG A 80 9.13 0.52 -8.07
N LYS A 81 8.46 1.24 -8.95
CA LYS A 81 8.32 0.83 -10.36
C LYS A 81 9.70 0.73 -11.02
N ALA A 82 9.83 -0.21 -11.96
CA ALA A 82 11.09 -0.46 -12.66
C ALA A 82 11.74 0.81 -13.23
N GLY A 83 13.08 0.83 -13.20
CA GLY A 83 13.87 1.97 -13.70
C GLY A 83 13.96 3.17 -12.77
N LYS A 84 13.48 3.07 -11.52
CA LYS A 84 13.46 4.17 -10.54
C LYS A 84 14.50 4.05 -9.43
N LEU A 85 15.19 2.92 -9.34
CA LEU A 85 16.21 2.67 -8.32
C LEU A 85 17.55 2.33 -8.96
N PRO A 86 18.68 2.81 -8.39
CA PRO A 86 20.02 2.43 -8.80
C PRO A 86 20.52 1.17 -8.06
N GLY A 87 21.62 0.60 -8.53
CA GLY A 87 22.36 -0.50 -7.90
C GLY A 87 21.75 -1.87 -8.18
N ASP A 88 22.11 -2.84 -7.35
CA ASP A 88 21.60 -4.21 -7.47
C ASP A 88 20.15 -4.26 -6.98
N LEU A 89 19.29 -4.83 -7.80
CA LEU A 89 17.84 -4.83 -7.59
C LEU A 89 17.29 -6.26 -7.53
N LEU A 90 16.36 -6.47 -6.61
CA LEU A 90 15.36 -7.53 -6.72
C LEU A 90 14.20 -6.97 -7.53
N GLU A 91 13.76 -7.69 -8.53
CA GLU A 91 12.66 -7.27 -9.39
C GLU A 91 11.59 -8.35 -9.44
N GLN A 92 10.32 -7.91 -9.50
CA GLN A 92 9.16 -8.79 -9.61
C GLN A 92 8.15 -8.22 -10.60
N SER A 93 7.85 -8.99 -11.63
CA SER A 93 6.81 -8.68 -12.61
C SER A 93 5.43 -9.06 -12.11
N TYR A 94 4.41 -8.34 -12.56
CA TYR A 94 3.00 -8.68 -12.35
C TYR A 94 2.16 -8.23 -13.55
N ALA A 95 1.09 -8.98 -13.79
CA ALA A 95 0.17 -8.69 -14.88
C ALA A 95 -0.71 -7.46 -14.57
N LEU A 96 -0.91 -6.64 -15.59
CA LEU A 96 -1.93 -5.59 -15.63
C LEU A 96 -3.06 -6.03 -16.56
N GLU A 97 -4.19 -5.33 -16.59
CA GLU A 97 -5.25 -5.55 -17.59
C GLU A 97 -4.69 -5.45 -19.02
N TYR A 98 -3.72 -4.57 -19.24
CA TYR A 98 -3.05 -4.37 -20.53
C TYR A 98 -1.53 -4.36 -20.32
N GLY A 99 -0.89 -5.53 -20.47
CA GLY A 99 0.56 -5.67 -20.40
C GLY A 99 1.07 -6.16 -19.04
N GLU A 100 2.34 -5.87 -18.79
CA GLU A 100 3.08 -6.29 -17.61
C GLU A 100 3.71 -5.06 -16.95
N ALA A 101 3.71 -5.01 -15.64
CA ALA A 101 4.46 -4.04 -14.85
C ALA A 101 5.48 -4.76 -13.97
N ARG A 102 6.46 -4.00 -13.48
CA ARG A 102 7.51 -4.55 -12.64
C ARG A 102 7.77 -3.62 -11.47
N LEU A 103 7.90 -4.22 -10.29
CA LEU A 103 8.38 -3.56 -9.08
C LEU A 103 9.83 -3.95 -8.81
N SER A 104 10.55 -3.05 -8.16
CA SER A 104 11.94 -3.21 -7.78
C SER A 104 12.15 -2.83 -6.32
N LEU A 105 13.02 -3.58 -5.65
CA LEU A 105 13.54 -3.31 -4.32
C LEU A 105 15.07 -3.42 -4.35
N GLN A 106 15.79 -2.47 -3.74
CA GLN A 106 17.25 -2.56 -3.68
C GLN A 106 17.67 -3.77 -2.84
N ALA A 107 18.53 -4.63 -3.40
CA ALA A 107 19.03 -5.83 -2.73
C ALA A 107 19.84 -5.51 -1.46
N SER A 108 20.37 -4.29 -1.35
CA SER A 108 21.08 -3.79 -0.17
C SER A 108 20.16 -3.45 1.03
N ARG A 109 18.83 -3.47 0.85
CA ARG A 109 17.90 -3.23 1.98
C ARG A 109 17.98 -4.38 2.96
N GLN A 110 18.17 -4.07 4.25
CA GLN A 110 18.33 -5.08 5.29
C GLN A 110 16.95 -5.46 5.84
N LEU A 111 16.22 -6.29 5.11
CA LEU A 111 14.91 -6.79 5.53
C LEU A 111 14.98 -8.16 6.21
N ARG A 112 16.18 -8.81 6.23
CA ARG A 112 16.34 -10.11 6.87
C ARG A 112 15.88 -10.06 8.33
N ASP A 113 15.04 -11.01 8.68
CA ASP A 113 14.44 -11.17 10.02
C ASP A 113 13.60 -9.97 10.49
N ARG A 114 13.25 -9.04 9.58
CA ARG A 114 12.36 -7.91 9.87
C ARG A 114 10.91 -8.24 9.57
N ARG A 115 10.03 -7.78 10.43
CA ARG A 115 8.57 -7.81 10.24
C ARG A 115 8.17 -6.66 9.34
N VAL A 116 7.66 -6.96 8.15
CA VAL A 116 7.36 -5.95 7.13
C VAL A 116 5.85 -5.87 6.90
N VAL A 117 5.32 -4.65 6.90
CA VAL A 117 3.96 -4.33 6.47
C VAL A 117 4.03 -3.56 5.16
N LEU A 118 3.28 -4.00 4.14
CA LEU A 118 3.10 -3.26 2.90
C LEU A 118 2.14 -2.10 3.11
N CYS A 119 2.40 -0.97 2.47
CA CYS A 119 1.52 0.20 2.52
C CYS A 119 1.30 0.77 1.11
N ASP A 120 0.04 0.83 0.70
CA ASP A 120 -0.37 1.47 -0.56
C ASP A 120 -1.62 2.35 -0.33
N ASP A 121 -2.04 3.09 -1.33
CA ASP A 121 -3.27 3.89 -1.26
C ASP A 121 -4.52 3.07 -1.59
N LEU A 122 -4.42 2.14 -2.52
CA LEU A 122 -5.55 1.38 -3.05
C LEU A 122 -5.21 -0.09 -3.28
N LEU A 123 -6.05 -0.98 -2.75
CA LEU A 123 -6.08 -2.39 -3.12
C LEU A 123 -7.22 -2.62 -4.12
N ALA A 124 -6.85 -2.91 -5.37
CA ALA A 124 -7.78 -3.32 -6.42
C ALA A 124 -7.68 -4.84 -6.67
N THR A 125 -7.02 -5.26 -7.74
CA THR A 125 -6.87 -6.69 -8.09
C THR A 125 -5.81 -7.44 -7.26
N GLY A 126 -5.00 -6.73 -6.48
CA GLY A 126 -3.97 -7.30 -5.62
C GLY A 126 -2.62 -7.60 -6.29
N GLY A 127 -2.51 -7.48 -7.61
CA GLY A 127 -1.26 -7.82 -8.33
C GLY A 127 -0.04 -7.02 -7.86
N THR A 128 -0.20 -5.74 -7.60
CA THR A 128 0.87 -4.87 -7.10
C THR A 128 1.33 -5.29 -5.70
N LEU A 129 0.39 -5.52 -4.79
CA LEU A 129 0.71 -5.96 -3.41
C LEU A 129 1.33 -7.36 -3.40
N GLU A 130 0.84 -8.28 -4.22
CA GLU A 130 1.41 -9.62 -4.38
C GLU A 130 2.86 -9.57 -4.86
N ALA A 131 3.16 -8.76 -5.87
CA ALA A 131 4.54 -8.57 -6.36
C ALA A 131 5.44 -7.96 -5.28
N ALA A 132 4.95 -6.98 -4.53
CA ALA A 132 5.68 -6.37 -3.42
C ALA A 132 5.92 -7.39 -2.28
N ALA A 133 4.94 -8.24 -1.97
CA ALA A 133 5.07 -9.32 -1.00
C ALA A 133 6.21 -10.28 -1.37
N GLN A 134 6.28 -10.71 -2.62
CA GLN A 134 7.34 -11.57 -3.13
C GLN A 134 8.72 -10.90 -3.04
N LEU A 135 8.82 -9.60 -3.28
CA LEU A 135 10.09 -8.86 -3.11
C LEU A 135 10.54 -8.83 -1.65
N VAL A 136 9.62 -8.60 -0.72
CA VAL A 136 9.90 -8.63 0.73
C VAL A 136 10.43 -10.00 1.15
N GLU A 137 9.75 -11.09 0.77
CA GLU A 137 10.15 -12.46 1.09
C GLU A 137 11.51 -12.80 0.49
N ARG A 138 11.75 -12.46 -0.77
CA ARG A 138 13.05 -12.69 -1.45
C ARG A 138 14.20 -11.89 -0.84
N SER A 139 13.91 -10.77 -0.17
CA SER A 139 14.91 -9.99 0.58
C SER A 139 15.15 -10.52 2.00
N GLY A 140 14.46 -11.61 2.40
CA GLY A 140 14.57 -12.24 3.71
C GLY A 140 13.69 -11.62 4.79
N GLY A 141 12.80 -10.69 4.43
CA GLY A 141 11.80 -10.11 5.32
C GLY A 141 10.62 -11.06 5.58
N THR A 142 9.98 -10.89 6.70
CA THR A 142 8.73 -11.59 7.03
C THR A 142 7.56 -10.66 6.78
N LEU A 143 6.73 -10.98 5.80
CA LEU A 143 5.50 -10.23 5.55
C LEU A 143 4.48 -10.53 6.66
N VAL A 144 4.09 -9.49 7.41
CA VAL A 144 3.15 -9.64 8.55
C VAL A 144 1.81 -8.97 8.30
N GLY A 145 1.69 -8.17 7.24
CA GLY A 145 0.43 -7.53 6.86
C GLY A 145 0.56 -6.60 5.68
N ALA A 146 -0.59 -6.13 5.21
CA ALA A 146 -0.70 -5.05 4.24
C ALA A 146 -1.79 -4.08 4.68
N VAL A 147 -1.58 -2.79 4.45
CA VAL A 147 -2.53 -1.73 4.78
C VAL A 147 -2.72 -0.79 3.61
N CYS A 148 -3.94 -0.31 3.43
CA CYS A 148 -4.24 0.69 2.41
C CYS A 148 -5.34 1.66 2.88
N ILE A 149 -5.51 2.75 2.16
CA ILE A 149 -6.60 3.69 2.42
C ILE A 149 -7.91 3.11 1.90
N ILE A 150 -7.90 2.51 0.72
CA ILE A 150 -9.09 2.01 0.01
C ILE A 150 -8.89 0.55 -0.40
N GLU A 151 -9.92 -0.27 -0.20
CA GLU A 151 -10.04 -1.58 -0.81
C GLU A 151 -11.29 -1.64 -1.69
N LEU A 152 -11.13 -2.14 -2.93
CA LEU A 152 -12.20 -2.46 -3.84
C LEU A 152 -12.54 -3.95 -3.70
N THR A 153 -13.45 -4.27 -2.78
CA THR A 153 -13.72 -5.66 -2.33
C THR A 153 -14.25 -6.55 -3.45
N GLY A 154 -15.01 -5.98 -4.40
CA GLY A 154 -15.52 -6.72 -5.57
C GLY A 154 -14.44 -7.31 -6.47
N LEU A 155 -13.22 -6.77 -6.44
CA LEU A 155 -12.08 -7.29 -7.20
C LEU A 155 -11.30 -8.40 -6.48
N LYS A 156 -11.64 -8.70 -5.24
CA LYS A 156 -11.07 -9.79 -4.43
C LYS A 156 -9.54 -9.79 -4.33
N GLY A 157 -8.93 -8.59 -4.40
CA GLY A 157 -7.47 -8.45 -4.40
C GLY A 157 -6.79 -9.02 -3.17
N ARG A 158 -7.45 -8.99 -2.00
CA ARG A 158 -6.92 -9.56 -0.75
C ARG A 158 -6.71 -11.07 -0.80
N GLU A 159 -7.46 -11.80 -1.63
CA GLU A 159 -7.32 -13.25 -1.76
C GLU A 159 -5.95 -13.67 -2.34
N ARG A 160 -5.23 -12.74 -2.97
CA ARG A 160 -3.88 -12.98 -3.53
C ARG A 160 -2.76 -12.79 -2.51
N ILE A 161 -3.08 -12.31 -1.31
CA ILE A 161 -2.08 -11.88 -0.34
C ILE A 161 -2.15 -12.80 0.88
N ALA A 162 -1.05 -13.51 1.15
CA ALA A 162 -0.98 -14.53 2.19
C ALA A 162 -0.74 -13.94 3.61
N CYS A 163 -1.24 -12.73 3.89
CA CYS A 163 -1.17 -12.10 5.20
C CYS A 163 -2.46 -11.29 5.45
N PRO A 164 -2.71 -10.83 6.69
CA PRO A 164 -3.81 -9.92 6.99
C PRO A 164 -3.74 -8.64 6.14
N VAL A 165 -4.89 -8.21 5.61
CA VAL A 165 -5.03 -6.97 4.85
C VAL A 165 -6.06 -6.10 5.54
N GLU A 166 -5.68 -4.86 5.86
CA GLU A 166 -6.56 -3.87 6.47
C GLU A 166 -6.68 -2.63 5.59
N ALA A 167 -7.87 -2.02 5.59
CA ALA A 167 -8.13 -0.79 4.85
C ALA A 167 -9.00 0.16 5.66
N LEU A 168 -8.82 1.47 5.48
CA LEU A 168 -9.67 2.48 6.14
C LEU A 168 -11.06 2.51 5.54
N GLN A 169 -11.18 2.25 4.24
CA GLN A 169 -12.44 2.29 3.50
C GLN A 169 -12.57 1.10 2.54
N HIS A 170 -13.76 0.54 2.48
CA HIS A 170 -14.11 -0.55 1.59
C HIS A 170 -15.21 -0.11 0.63
N TYR A 171 -15.06 -0.42 -0.66
CA TYR A 171 -16.10 -0.21 -1.67
C TYR A 171 -16.42 -1.52 -2.37
N GLU A 172 -17.70 -1.84 -2.39
CA GLU A 172 -18.26 -2.90 -3.22
C GLU A 172 -18.74 -2.32 -4.55
N PHE A 173 -18.56 -3.06 -5.66
CA PHE A 173 -19.16 -2.74 -6.96
C PHE A 173 -19.35 -3.99 -7.81
#